data_4b4cb58b321a97888118823eb467a613
#
_entry.id   4b4cb58b321a97888118823eb467a613
#
_cell.length_a   1.000
_cell.length_b   1.000
_cell.length_c   1.000
_cell.angle_alpha   90.00
_cell.angle_beta   90.00
_cell.angle_gamma   90.00
#
_symmetry.space_group_name_H-M   'P 1'
#
loop_
_entity.id
_entity.type
_entity.pdbx_description
1 polymer ?
#
loop_
_entity_poly.entity_id
_entity_poly.type
_entity_poly.pdbx_seq_one_letter_code
_entity_poly.pdbx_strand_id
1 'polypeptide(L)'
;MERFYEPGRYPHNCQFVYIDPEFDMTSKPAPETTPRTALRISSRQIALLNALNELRNMRRAAAAMHTTQPAASLLLQQLEERLDVKLFERLARGMEPTPYGEVLIRYAQSVLHDFEHAEAEIAELAKGAAGLVRVGSVMGPVPTLLTRALTAFKKANPRVRLSLEVGTSDTLLPALLRGDLDVVLGRLPDQFDQQDLAIEPFEKGEQMRVIARPGHPLASRAKLRLADLVSATWILHPLGSPMRRRVEGALQEARLTADLDIVETASILATTAMIEASDIISVVPNDVAQHYARHGLVTILPVALPISMANLGIVTRKSRAPSPAVQTLLRYLKEDDQADR
;
A
#
# COMPACT_ATOMS: atom_id res chain seq x y z
N MET A 1 -9.61 29.08 57.89
CA MET A 1 -8.45 28.16 57.76
C MET A 1 -8.04 28.22 56.31
N GLU A 2 -7.21 29.23 56.02
CA GLU A 2 -6.72 29.55 54.71
C GLU A 2 -5.68 28.50 54.27
N ARG A 3 -5.76 27.99 53.05
CA ARG A 3 -4.68 27.30 52.39
C ARG A 3 -4.31 28.04 51.11
N PHE A 4 -3.10 28.53 51.12
CA PHE A 4 -2.36 29.20 50.08
C PHE A 4 -2.42 28.41 48.74
N TYR A 5 -2.64 29.12 47.66
CA TYR A 5 -2.54 28.65 46.28
C TYR A 5 -1.26 29.23 45.68
N GLU A 6 -0.30 28.38 45.35
CA GLU A 6 0.90 28.75 44.56
C GLU A 6 0.56 28.72 43.07
N PRO A 7 0.82 29.78 42.29
CA PRO A 7 0.65 29.78 40.85
C PRO A 7 1.91 29.31 40.17
N GLY A 8 1.88 28.21 39.42
CA GLY A 8 2.97 27.92 38.54
C GLY A 8 3.27 26.46 38.18
N ARG A 9 2.28 25.66 37.77
CA ARG A 9 2.59 24.36 37.11
C ARG A 9 1.37 23.72 36.44
N TYR A 10 0.79 24.35 35.40
CA TYR A 10 0.01 23.60 34.40
C TYR A 10 0.03 24.34 33.06
N PRO A 11 0.15 23.62 31.91
CA PRO A 11 0.18 24.25 30.61
C PRO A 11 -1.21 24.75 30.21
N HIS A 12 -1.24 25.91 29.58
CA HIS A 12 -2.43 26.59 29.07
C HIS A 12 -3.16 25.72 28.04
N ASN A 13 -4.30 25.15 28.41
CA ASN A 13 -5.48 24.92 27.57
C ASN A 13 -6.58 24.15 28.35
N CYS A 14 -7.08 24.76 29.45
CA CYS A 14 -8.37 24.35 30.01
C CYS A 14 -9.38 25.45 29.69
N GLN A 15 -10.25 25.21 28.74
CA GLN A 15 -11.49 25.96 28.58
C GLN A 15 -12.38 25.67 29.81
N PHE A 16 -12.58 26.65 30.67
CA PHE A 16 -13.55 26.58 31.74
C PHE A 16 -14.94 26.57 31.12
N VAL A 17 -15.66 25.47 31.28
CA VAL A 17 -17.10 25.42 31.05
C VAL A 17 -17.79 26.12 32.25
N TYR A 18 -18.40 27.27 31.98
CA TYR A 18 -19.21 27.96 32.95
C TYR A 18 -20.48 27.15 33.18
N ILE A 19 -20.69 26.61 34.40
CA ILE A 19 -21.89 25.91 34.76
C ILE A 19 -22.84 26.97 35.36
N ASP A 20 -23.96 27.19 34.69
CA ASP A 20 -25.02 28.08 35.09
C ASP A 20 -25.67 27.56 36.40
N PRO A 21 -25.78 28.36 37.48
CA PRO A 21 -26.35 27.89 38.74
C PRO A 21 -27.87 27.64 38.73
N GLU A 22 -28.58 27.89 37.63
CA GLU A 22 -30.01 27.61 37.48
C GLU A 22 -30.36 26.32 36.73
N PHE A 23 -29.43 25.35 36.67
CA PHE A 23 -29.71 24.06 36.00
C PHE A 23 -30.72 23.26 36.81
N ASP A 24 -31.96 23.22 36.32
CA ASP A 24 -33.11 22.51 36.91
C ASP A 24 -32.87 20.98 36.88
N MET A 25 -32.64 20.39 38.03
CA MET A 25 -32.42 18.95 38.26
C MET A 25 -33.68 18.07 38.06
N THR A 26 -34.78 18.62 37.54
CA THR A 26 -36.03 17.87 37.31
C THR A 26 -36.26 17.50 35.84
N SER A 27 -35.33 17.85 34.94
CA SER A 27 -35.42 17.42 33.57
C SER A 27 -35.13 15.90 33.45
N LYS A 28 -36.05 15.16 32.79
CA LYS A 28 -35.89 13.74 32.45
C LYS A 28 -34.50 13.46 31.97
N PRO A 29 -33.84 12.36 32.42
CA PRO A 29 -32.56 11.96 31.90
C PRO A 29 -32.66 11.86 30.37
N ALA A 30 -31.69 12.45 29.68
CA ALA A 30 -31.54 12.27 28.24
C ALA A 30 -31.59 10.76 27.92
N PRO A 31 -32.21 10.33 26.82
CA PRO A 31 -32.27 8.90 26.50
C PRO A 31 -30.87 8.36 26.60
N GLU A 32 -30.69 7.38 27.49
CA GLU A 32 -29.44 6.61 27.57
C GLU A 32 -29.05 6.24 26.15
N THR A 33 -27.94 6.77 25.68
CA THR A 33 -27.29 6.24 24.47
C THR A 33 -27.00 4.79 24.79
N THR A 34 -27.91 3.91 24.37
CA THR A 34 -27.72 2.47 24.39
C THR A 34 -26.31 2.23 23.92
N PRO A 35 -25.43 1.55 24.68
CA PRO A 35 -24.09 1.28 24.23
C PRO A 35 -24.26 0.66 22.86
N ARG A 36 -23.63 1.25 21.81
CA ARG A 36 -23.68 0.76 20.44
C ARG A 36 -23.44 -0.73 20.55
N THR A 37 -24.49 -1.52 20.32
CA THR A 37 -24.44 -2.98 20.42
C THR A 37 -23.31 -3.37 19.47
N ALA A 38 -22.19 -3.79 20.05
CA ALA A 38 -20.99 -4.09 19.24
C ALA A 38 -21.45 -5.04 18.15
N LEU A 39 -21.27 -4.66 16.90
CA LEU A 39 -21.68 -5.44 15.74
C LEU A 39 -20.99 -6.80 15.84
N ARG A 40 -21.68 -7.80 16.39
CA ARG A 40 -21.13 -9.15 16.59
C ARG A 40 -21.19 -9.90 15.28
N ILE A 41 -20.27 -9.62 14.38
CA ILE A 41 -20.08 -10.43 13.17
C ILE A 41 -19.29 -11.67 13.61
N SER A 42 -19.86 -12.85 13.36
CA SER A 42 -19.18 -14.10 13.69
C SER A 42 -18.12 -14.46 12.65
N SER A 43 -17.12 -15.25 13.06
CA SER A 43 -16.10 -15.79 12.12
C SER A 43 -16.73 -16.53 10.94
N ARG A 44 -17.85 -17.25 11.16
CA ARG A 44 -18.59 -17.92 10.07
C ARG A 44 -19.20 -16.94 9.08
N GLN A 45 -19.68 -15.79 9.53
CA GLN A 45 -20.22 -14.75 8.66
C GLN A 45 -19.08 -14.08 7.86
N ILE A 46 -17.93 -13.85 8.48
CA ILE A 46 -16.72 -13.33 7.81
C ILE A 46 -16.28 -14.30 6.71
N ALA A 47 -16.16 -15.59 7.02
CA ALA A 47 -15.81 -16.62 6.05
C ALA A 47 -16.81 -16.72 4.90
N LEU A 48 -18.13 -16.58 5.19
CA LEU A 48 -19.18 -16.61 4.17
C LEU A 48 -19.08 -15.41 3.21
N LEU A 49 -18.84 -14.21 3.73
CA LEU A 49 -18.66 -13.02 2.89
C LEU A 49 -17.50 -13.20 1.91
N ASN A 50 -16.37 -13.73 2.38
CA ASN A 50 -15.22 -14.01 1.53
C ASN A 50 -15.53 -15.09 0.47
N ALA A 51 -16.09 -16.21 0.89
CA ALA A 51 -16.47 -17.29 -0.02
C ALA A 51 -17.49 -16.84 -1.09
N LEU A 52 -18.46 -15.98 -0.73
CA LEU A 52 -19.41 -15.41 -1.68
C LEU A 52 -18.75 -14.43 -2.63
N ASN A 53 -17.79 -13.63 -2.15
CA ASN A 53 -17.04 -12.73 -3.02
C ASN A 53 -16.22 -13.46 -4.08
N GLU A 54 -15.57 -14.58 -3.72
CA GLU A 54 -14.75 -15.36 -4.64
C GLU A 54 -15.57 -16.21 -5.60
N LEU A 55 -16.57 -16.89 -5.07
CA LEU A 55 -17.29 -17.95 -5.80
C LEU A 55 -18.57 -17.45 -6.48
N ARG A 56 -19.08 -16.27 -6.12
CA ARG A 56 -20.30 -15.65 -6.65
C ARG A 56 -21.53 -16.59 -6.68
N ASN A 57 -21.53 -17.59 -5.81
CA ASN A 57 -22.54 -18.63 -5.79
C ASN A 57 -22.75 -19.20 -4.39
N MET A 58 -23.97 -19.10 -3.85
CA MET A 58 -24.29 -19.54 -2.48
C MET A 58 -24.04 -21.03 -2.24
N ARG A 59 -24.37 -21.90 -3.20
CA ARG A 59 -24.13 -23.34 -3.06
C ARG A 59 -22.65 -23.70 -3.01
N ARG A 60 -21.85 -23.06 -3.88
CA ARG A 60 -20.39 -23.24 -3.88
C ARG A 60 -19.75 -22.67 -2.63
N ALA A 61 -20.19 -21.50 -2.17
CA ALA A 61 -19.72 -20.87 -0.95
C ALA A 61 -20.03 -21.75 0.29
N ALA A 62 -21.24 -22.29 0.38
CA ALA A 62 -21.62 -23.23 1.45
C ALA A 62 -20.74 -24.48 1.43
N ALA A 63 -20.48 -25.06 0.26
CA ALA A 63 -19.63 -26.24 0.11
C ALA A 63 -18.17 -25.94 0.54
N ALA A 64 -17.61 -24.78 0.17
CA ALA A 64 -16.27 -24.34 0.58
C ALA A 64 -16.15 -24.15 2.10
N MET A 65 -17.25 -23.80 2.76
CA MET A 65 -17.33 -23.66 4.22
C MET A 65 -17.72 -24.96 4.95
N HIS A 66 -17.77 -26.10 4.26
CA HIS A 66 -18.25 -27.38 4.81
C HIS A 66 -19.60 -27.27 5.52
N THR A 67 -20.55 -26.52 4.92
CA THR A 67 -21.90 -26.31 5.46
C THR A 67 -22.98 -26.51 4.39
N THR A 68 -24.25 -26.51 4.81
CA THR A 68 -25.37 -26.63 3.87
C THR A 68 -25.77 -25.26 3.31
N GLN A 69 -26.31 -25.23 2.09
CA GLN A 69 -26.79 -23.99 1.47
C GLN A 69 -27.88 -23.28 2.33
N PRO A 70 -28.86 -23.96 2.94
CA PRO A 70 -29.83 -23.31 3.83
C PRO A 70 -29.15 -22.63 5.03
N ALA A 71 -28.17 -23.29 5.65
CA ALA A 71 -27.41 -22.71 6.78
C ALA A 71 -26.60 -21.47 6.34
N ALA A 72 -25.91 -21.52 5.21
CA ALA A 72 -25.20 -20.36 4.67
C ALA A 72 -26.16 -19.21 4.31
N SER A 73 -27.32 -19.51 3.73
CA SER A 73 -28.35 -18.50 3.43
C SER A 73 -28.89 -17.84 4.70
N LEU A 74 -29.11 -18.61 5.75
CA LEU A 74 -29.54 -18.08 7.04
C LEU A 74 -28.48 -17.17 7.68
N LEU A 75 -27.19 -17.52 7.60
CA LEU A 75 -26.10 -16.70 8.09
C LEU A 75 -26.03 -15.33 7.37
N LEU A 76 -26.21 -15.33 6.04
CA LEU A 76 -26.29 -14.09 5.27
C LEU A 76 -27.52 -13.27 5.66
N GLN A 77 -28.68 -13.91 5.70
CA GLN A 77 -29.93 -13.24 6.06
C GLN A 77 -29.84 -12.57 7.45
N GLN A 78 -29.36 -13.28 8.47
CA GLN A 78 -29.17 -12.74 9.81
C GLN A 78 -28.22 -11.52 9.83
N LEU A 79 -27.21 -11.51 8.98
CA LEU A 79 -26.28 -10.40 8.85
C LEU A 79 -26.92 -9.20 8.17
N GLU A 80 -27.66 -9.41 7.08
CA GLU A 80 -28.41 -8.38 6.35
C GLU A 80 -29.54 -7.77 7.22
N GLU A 81 -30.29 -8.59 7.95
CA GLU A 81 -31.33 -8.13 8.88
C GLU A 81 -30.76 -7.25 10.01
N ARG A 82 -29.57 -7.62 10.55
CA ARG A 82 -28.90 -6.85 11.58
C ARG A 82 -28.39 -5.50 11.10
N LEU A 83 -27.96 -5.43 9.84
CA LEU A 83 -27.42 -4.22 9.22
C LEU A 83 -28.51 -3.37 8.57
N ASP A 84 -29.72 -3.93 8.43
CA ASP A 84 -30.85 -3.34 7.71
C ASP A 84 -30.50 -2.93 6.27
N VAL A 85 -29.62 -3.72 5.63
CA VAL A 85 -29.22 -3.54 4.21
C VAL A 85 -29.01 -4.89 3.53
N LYS A 86 -29.20 -4.92 2.20
CA LYS A 86 -28.80 -6.06 1.39
C LYS A 86 -27.31 -5.97 1.08
N LEU A 87 -26.57 -7.08 1.31
CA LEU A 87 -25.16 -7.19 1.03
C LEU A 87 -24.90 -7.85 -0.32
N PHE A 88 -25.81 -8.70 -0.76
CA PHE A 88 -25.73 -9.37 -2.06
C PHE A 88 -27.06 -9.34 -2.80
N GLU A 89 -26.99 -9.17 -4.11
CA GLU A 89 -28.12 -9.33 -5.02
C GLU A 89 -28.05 -10.69 -5.70
N ARG A 90 -29.23 -11.32 -5.83
CA ARG A 90 -29.37 -12.60 -6.58
C ARG A 90 -29.63 -12.25 -8.03
N LEU A 91 -28.73 -12.66 -8.90
CA LEU A 91 -28.88 -12.54 -10.34
C LEU A 91 -29.21 -13.92 -10.97
N ALA A 92 -29.64 -13.91 -12.21
CA ALA A 92 -29.94 -15.17 -12.97
C ALA A 92 -28.72 -16.11 -13.05
N ARG A 93 -27.50 -15.57 -12.95
CA ARG A 93 -26.25 -16.35 -13.03
C ARG A 93 -25.37 -16.22 -11.79
N GLY A 94 -25.94 -16.08 -10.60
CA GLY A 94 -25.15 -16.05 -9.37
C GLY A 94 -25.53 -14.97 -8.37
N MET A 95 -24.57 -14.50 -7.63
CA MET A 95 -24.73 -13.46 -6.62
C MET A 95 -23.65 -12.38 -6.82
N GLU A 96 -24.07 -11.12 -6.77
CA GLU A 96 -23.15 -9.98 -6.84
C GLU A 96 -23.26 -9.16 -5.57
N PRO A 97 -22.14 -8.63 -5.04
CA PRO A 97 -22.18 -7.75 -3.87
C PRO A 97 -22.84 -6.41 -4.23
N THR A 98 -23.62 -5.89 -3.31
CA THR A 98 -24.06 -4.49 -3.34
C THR A 98 -22.90 -3.57 -2.92
N PRO A 99 -23.02 -2.24 -3.08
CA PRO A 99 -22.04 -1.30 -2.51
C PRO A 99 -21.81 -1.50 -0.99
N TYR A 100 -22.86 -1.88 -0.24
CA TYR A 100 -22.75 -2.24 1.18
C TYR A 100 -21.98 -3.54 1.37
N GLY A 101 -22.22 -4.53 0.51
CA GLY A 101 -21.51 -5.80 0.47
C GLY A 101 -20.02 -5.61 0.21
N GLU A 102 -19.65 -4.77 -0.78
CA GLU A 102 -18.24 -4.46 -1.09
C GLU A 102 -17.49 -3.87 0.10
N VAL A 103 -18.12 -2.94 0.83
CA VAL A 103 -17.53 -2.38 2.05
C VAL A 103 -17.25 -3.48 3.07
N LEU A 104 -18.27 -4.31 3.37
CA LEU A 104 -18.12 -5.33 4.40
C LEU A 104 -17.18 -6.46 3.99
N ILE A 105 -17.13 -6.84 2.71
CA ILE A 105 -16.19 -7.81 2.16
C ILE A 105 -14.75 -7.34 2.36
N ARG A 106 -14.44 -6.07 2.08
CA ARG A 106 -13.11 -5.50 2.27
C ARG A 106 -12.64 -5.64 3.72
N TYR A 107 -13.50 -5.33 4.69
CA TYR A 107 -13.18 -5.51 6.11
C TYR A 107 -13.10 -6.99 6.51
N ALA A 108 -13.98 -7.84 5.98
CA ALA A 108 -13.94 -9.27 6.23
C ALA A 108 -12.64 -9.91 5.75
N GLN A 109 -12.16 -9.53 4.56
CA GLN A 109 -10.86 -9.97 4.04
C GLN A 109 -9.71 -9.53 4.92
N SER A 110 -9.71 -8.26 5.37
CA SER A 110 -8.68 -7.77 6.29
C SER A 110 -8.63 -8.57 7.60
N VAL A 111 -9.78 -8.88 8.18
CA VAL A 111 -9.85 -9.68 9.42
C VAL A 111 -9.33 -11.09 9.22
N LEU A 112 -9.69 -11.76 8.11
CA LEU A 112 -9.18 -13.12 7.80
C LEU A 112 -7.67 -13.11 7.65
N HIS A 113 -7.14 -12.18 6.89
CA HIS A 113 -5.69 -12.03 6.71
C HIS A 113 -4.97 -11.73 8.02
N ASP A 114 -5.57 -10.92 8.92
CA ASP A 114 -4.98 -10.68 10.24
C ASP A 114 -4.91 -11.97 11.09
N PHE A 115 -5.88 -12.87 10.98
CA PHE A 115 -5.81 -14.18 11.64
C PHE A 115 -4.75 -15.08 11.01
N GLU A 116 -4.68 -15.19 9.69
CA GLU A 116 -3.66 -15.95 8.96
C GLU A 116 -2.25 -15.45 9.33
N HIS A 117 -2.08 -14.15 9.46
CA HIS A 117 -0.84 -13.53 9.92
C HIS A 117 -0.49 -13.90 11.35
N ALA A 118 -1.47 -13.88 12.25
CA ALA A 118 -1.26 -14.27 13.65
C ALA A 118 -0.84 -15.75 13.74
N GLU A 119 -1.48 -16.64 12.98
CA GLU A 119 -1.10 -18.05 12.89
C GLU A 119 0.31 -18.23 12.34
N ALA A 120 0.66 -17.52 11.27
CA ALA A 120 2.00 -17.55 10.68
C ALA A 120 3.08 -17.03 11.66
N GLU A 121 2.78 -15.95 12.40
CA GLU A 121 3.68 -15.40 13.41
C GLU A 121 3.88 -16.38 14.58
N ILE A 122 2.81 -16.98 15.07
CA ILE A 122 2.86 -18.02 16.10
C ILE A 122 3.70 -19.22 15.62
N ALA A 123 3.51 -19.66 14.38
CA ALA A 123 4.27 -20.75 13.80
C ALA A 123 5.78 -20.43 13.69
N GLU A 124 6.15 -19.20 13.36
CA GLU A 124 7.55 -18.77 13.32
C GLU A 124 8.15 -18.66 14.75
N LEU A 125 7.39 -18.13 15.72
CA LEU A 125 7.80 -18.10 17.12
C LEU A 125 8.03 -19.52 17.66
N ALA A 126 7.17 -20.49 17.33
CA ALA A 126 7.33 -21.89 17.71
C ALA A 126 8.61 -22.52 17.14
N LYS A 127 9.11 -22.02 16.00
CA LYS A 127 10.40 -22.42 15.40
C LYS A 127 11.60 -21.65 15.96
N GLY A 128 11.40 -20.78 16.95
CA GLY A 128 12.45 -19.96 17.57
C GLY A 128 12.79 -18.68 16.81
N ALA A 129 11.97 -18.27 15.82
CA ALA A 129 12.07 -16.95 15.21
C ALA A 129 11.63 -15.84 16.19
N ALA A 130 12.12 -14.62 15.99
CA ALA A 130 11.73 -13.46 16.79
C ALA A 130 10.67 -12.58 16.07
N GLY A 131 9.95 -13.17 15.10
CA GLY A 131 8.88 -12.52 14.33
C GLY A 131 9.08 -12.62 12.81
N LEU A 132 8.09 -12.15 12.08
CA LEU A 132 8.07 -12.07 10.63
C LEU A 132 7.71 -10.64 10.23
N VAL A 133 8.43 -10.08 9.25
CA VAL A 133 8.15 -8.76 8.66
C VAL A 133 8.04 -8.91 7.14
N ARG A 134 6.93 -8.45 6.58
CA ARG A 134 6.65 -8.47 5.15
C ARG A 134 6.70 -7.05 4.59
N VAL A 135 7.67 -6.80 3.73
CA VAL A 135 7.97 -5.49 3.16
C VAL A 135 7.61 -5.49 1.70
N GLY A 136 6.79 -4.54 1.28
CA GLY A 136 6.60 -4.21 -0.13
C GLY A 136 7.43 -2.98 -0.50
N SER A 137 7.97 -2.93 -1.72
CA SER A 137 8.67 -1.74 -2.18
C SER A 137 8.50 -1.52 -3.67
N VAL A 138 8.34 -0.27 -4.07
CA VAL A 138 8.58 0.10 -5.47
C VAL A 138 10.09 0.05 -5.74
N MET A 139 10.48 -0.02 -7.02
CA MET A 139 11.89 -0.26 -7.38
C MET A 139 12.85 0.85 -6.94
N GLY A 140 12.39 2.11 -6.84
CA GLY A 140 13.25 3.28 -6.59
C GLY A 140 14.15 3.16 -5.37
N PRO A 141 13.62 2.89 -4.16
CA PRO A 141 14.42 2.83 -2.94
C PRO A 141 15.23 1.55 -2.78
N VAL A 142 15.03 0.53 -3.64
CA VAL A 142 15.66 -0.78 -3.47
C VAL A 142 17.19 -0.73 -3.47
N PRO A 143 17.88 -0.07 -4.45
CA PRO A 143 19.33 -0.11 -4.52
C PRO A 143 20.03 0.78 -3.48
N THR A 144 19.29 1.61 -2.77
CA THR A 144 19.83 2.60 -1.82
C THR A 144 19.25 2.40 -0.42
N LEU A 145 18.26 3.20 -0.03
CA LEU A 145 17.65 3.26 1.29
C LEU A 145 17.21 1.87 1.79
N LEU A 146 16.43 1.15 1.00
CA LEU A 146 15.84 -0.11 1.46
C LEU A 146 16.90 -1.17 1.73
N THR A 147 17.87 -1.34 0.83
CA THR A 147 18.94 -2.34 1.00
C THR A 147 19.78 -2.04 2.23
N ARG A 148 20.14 -0.77 2.47
CA ARG A 148 20.89 -0.37 3.68
C ARG A 148 20.11 -0.68 4.96
N ALA A 149 18.85 -0.20 5.03
CA ALA A 149 17.99 -0.40 6.18
C ALA A 149 17.73 -1.88 6.49
N LEU A 150 17.38 -2.69 5.47
CA LEU A 150 17.12 -4.12 5.64
C LEU A 150 18.38 -4.90 6.05
N THR A 151 19.53 -4.56 5.49
CA THR A 151 20.80 -5.22 5.82
C THR A 151 21.20 -4.92 7.27
N ALA A 152 21.12 -3.65 7.69
CA ALA A 152 21.39 -3.23 9.06
C ALA A 152 20.41 -3.89 10.05
N PHE A 153 19.10 -3.83 9.74
CA PHE A 153 18.06 -4.47 10.52
C PHE A 153 18.31 -5.98 10.67
N LYS A 154 18.60 -6.68 9.59
CA LYS A 154 18.81 -8.14 9.61
C LYS A 154 20.05 -8.54 10.38
N LYS A 155 21.12 -7.74 10.31
CA LYS A 155 22.34 -7.93 11.11
C LYS A 155 22.07 -7.83 12.62
N ALA A 156 21.26 -6.85 13.03
CA ALA A 156 20.89 -6.62 14.42
C ALA A 156 19.81 -7.61 14.91
N ASN A 157 18.96 -8.11 14.02
CA ASN A 157 17.83 -8.98 14.34
C ASN A 157 17.88 -10.30 13.54
N PRO A 158 18.91 -11.16 13.72
CA PRO A 158 19.14 -12.31 12.85
C PRO A 158 18.00 -13.35 12.88
N ARG A 159 17.25 -13.42 13.98
CA ARG A 159 16.11 -14.35 14.15
C ARG A 159 14.79 -13.83 13.58
N VAL A 160 14.70 -12.56 13.19
CA VAL A 160 13.50 -12.03 12.50
C VAL A 160 13.52 -12.48 11.05
N ARG A 161 12.43 -13.09 10.58
CA ARG A 161 12.25 -13.41 9.17
C ARG A 161 11.80 -12.18 8.40
N LEU A 162 12.45 -11.93 7.27
CA LEU A 162 12.07 -10.87 6.33
C LEU A 162 11.54 -11.49 5.04
N SER A 163 10.45 -10.93 4.53
CA SER A 163 9.97 -11.16 3.17
C SER A 163 9.96 -9.81 2.46
N LEU A 164 10.53 -9.74 1.25
CA LEU A 164 10.55 -8.55 0.43
C LEU A 164 9.87 -8.83 -0.90
N GLU A 165 8.86 -8.04 -1.22
CA GLU A 165 8.18 -8.01 -2.51
C GLU A 165 8.49 -6.69 -3.21
N VAL A 166 8.93 -6.75 -4.46
CA VAL A 166 9.15 -5.55 -5.30
C VAL A 166 8.08 -5.52 -6.37
N GLY A 167 7.33 -4.43 -6.43
CA GLY A 167 6.19 -4.27 -7.32
C GLY A 167 5.88 -2.81 -7.65
N THR A 168 4.66 -2.57 -8.06
CA THR A 168 4.14 -1.22 -8.33
C THR A 168 3.14 -0.81 -7.24
N SER A 169 2.96 0.49 -7.00
CA SER A 169 2.09 0.95 -5.90
C SER A 169 0.64 0.47 -6.05
N ASP A 170 0.15 0.32 -7.27
CA ASP A 170 -1.20 -0.19 -7.57
C ASP A 170 -1.39 -1.67 -7.21
N THR A 171 -0.32 -2.45 -7.12
CA THR A 171 -0.35 -3.86 -6.64
C THR A 171 -0.03 -3.96 -5.15
N LEU A 172 0.96 -3.20 -4.67
CA LEU A 172 1.43 -3.29 -3.29
C LEU A 172 0.47 -2.67 -2.27
N LEU A 173 -0.22 -1.55 -2.60
CA LEU A 173 -1.14 -0.92 -1.66
C LEU A 173 -2.39 -1.77 -1.37
N PRO A 174 -3.03 -2.41 -2.35
CA PRO A 174 -4.07 -3.41 -2.06
C PRO A 174 -3.56 -4.58 -1.21
N ALA A 175 -2.34 -5.08 -1.44
CA ALA A 175 -1.73 -6.12 -0.61
C ALA A 175 -1.50 -5.66 0.84
N LEU A 176 -1.05 -4.40 1.03
CA LEU A 176 -0.95 -3.79 2.37
C LEU A 176 -2.31 -3.69 3.05
N LEU A 177 -3.37 -3.26 2.34
CA LEU A 177 -4.71 -3.14 2.89
C LEU A 177 -5.30 -4.51 3.29
N ARG A 178 -5.08 -5.54 2.48
CA ARG A 178 -5.49 -6.91 2.83
C ARG A 178 -4.69 -7.50 3.98
N GLY A 179 -3.49 -6.96 4.25
CA GLY A 179 -2.60 -7.45 5.28
C GLY A 179 -1.52 -8.42 4.80
N ASP A 180 -1.42 -8.69 3.51
CA ASP A 180 -0.35 -9.51 2.91
C ASP A 180 1.04 -8.88 3.14
N LEU A 181 1.08 -7.54 3.32
CA LEU A 181 2.26 -6.76 3.65
C LEU A 181 2.06 -6.00 4.97
N ASP A 182 3.15 -5.79 5.71
CA ASP A 182 3.16 -5.02 6.97
C ASP A 182 3.52 -3.56 6.73
N VAL A 183 4.38 -3.29 5.76
CA VAL A 183 4.87 -1.96 5.38
C VAL A 183 5.14 -1.91 3.89
N VAL A 184 4.88 -0.78 3.26
CA VAL A 184 5.18 -0.53 1.84
C VAL A 184 5.99 0.75 1.70
N LEU A 185 7.12 0.67 1.00
CA LEU A 185 7.81 1.84 0.48
C LEU A 185 7.23 2.14 -0.90
N GLY A 186 6.38 3.14 -0.99
CA GLY A 186 5.59 3.39 -2.18
C GLY A 186 5.01 4.80 -2.23
N ARG A 187 4.14 5.02 -3.20
CA ARG A 187 3.41 6.28 -3.38
C ARG A 187 1.94 6.04 -3.23
N LEU A 188 1.24 6.96 -2.58
CA LEU A 188 -0.21 7.00 -2.64
C LEU A 188 -0.62 7.74 -3.92
N PRO A 189 -1.27 7.08 -4.87
CA PRO A 189 -1.90 7.75 -6.01
C PRO A 189 -3.01 8.69 -5.52
N ASP A 190 -3.19 9.82 -6.20
CA ASP A 190 -4.20 10.83 -5.84
C ASP A 190 -5.63 10.27 -5.75
N GLN A 191 -5.90 9.19 -6.47
CA GLN A 191 -7.19 8.50 -6.52
C GLN A 191 -7.36 7.41 -5.44
N PHE A 192 -6.35 7.17 -4.61
CA PHE A 192 -6.40 6.11 -3.62
C PHE A 192 -7.06 6.63 -2.33
N ASP A 193 -8.03 5.88 -1.81
CA ASP A 193 -8.64 6.23 -0.53
C ASP A 193 -7.61 6.12 0.60
N GLN A 194 -7.28 7.28 1.17
CA GLN A 194 -6.25 7.39 2.20
C GLN A 194 -6.81 7.17 3.63
N GLN A 195 -8.10 6.83 3.78
CA GLN A 195 -8.73 6.73 5.10
C GLN A 195 -8.06 5.67 5.96
N ASP A 196 -7.70 4.52 5.37
CA ASP A 196 -7.14 3.37 6.07
C ASP A 196 -5.60 3.31 6.06
N LEU A 197 -4.93 4.21 5.31
CA LEU A 197 -3.48 4.24 5.17
C LEU A 197 -2.85 5.50 5.78
N ALA A 198 -1.73 5.30 6.47
CA ALA A 198 -0.84 6.37 6.90
C ALA A 198 0.36 6.40 5.96
N ILE A 199 0.79 7.59 5.53
CA ILE A 199 2.02 7.79 4.78
C ILE A 199 2.94 8.73 5.56
N GLU A 200 4.19 8.33 5.70
CA GLU A 200 5.29 9.17 6.14
C GLU A 200 6.17 9.44 4.91
N PRO A 201 6.06 10.62 4.28
CA PRO A 201 6.77 10.91 3.04
C PRO A 201 8.27 11.05 3.29
N PHE A 202 9.08 10.56 2.36
CA PHE A 202 10.50 10.90 2.30
C PHE A 202 10.65 12.32 1.77
N GLU A 203 11.66 13.04 2.25
CA GLU A 203 11.87 14.44 1.87
C GLU A 203 12.38 14.57 0.43
N LYS A 204 13.14 13.58 -0.03
CA LYS A 204 13.76 13.60 -1.36
C LYS A 204 12.78 13.22 -2.45
N GLY A 205 12.52 14.14 -3.37
CA GLY A 205 11.75 13.89 -4.58
C GLY A 205 12.48 12.90 -5.50
N GLU A 206 11.73 12.05 -6.17
CA GLU A 206 12.31 11.08 -7.10
C GLU A 206 12.38 11.65 -8.52
N GLN A 207 13.57 11.63 -9.10
CA GLN A 207 13.80 11.96 -10.50
C GLN A 207 13.76 10.70 -11.37
N MET A 208 13.23 10.84 -12.58
CA MET A 208 13.19 9.75 -13.56
C MET A 208 14.29 9.95 -14.60
N ARG A 209 14.88 8.85 -15.07
CA ARG A 209 15.92 8.81 -16.10
C ARG A 209 15.56 7.86 -17.21
N VAL A 210 15.96 8.21 -18.43
CA VAL A 210 15.93 7.27 -19.55
C VAL A 210 17.25 6.52 -19.58
N ILE A 211 17.17 5.20 -19.65
CA ILE A 211 18.31 4.31 -19.75
C ILE A 211 18.29 3.55 -21.07
N ALA A 212 19.49 3.24 -21.56
CA ALA A 212 19.75 2.46 -22.75
C ALA A 212 20.99 1.58 -22.55
N ARG A 213 21.35 0.70 -23.50
CA ARG A 213 22.61 -0.04 -23.43
C ARG A 213 23.82 0.89 -23.53
N PRO A 214 24.99 0.50 -22.99
CA PRO A 214 26.25 1.18 -23.28
C PRO A 214 26.51 1.19 -24.80
N GLY A 215 26.93 2.36 -25.31
CA GLY A 215 27.16 2.53 -26.75
C GLY A 215 25.90 2.67 -27.62
N HIS A 216 24.74 2.91 -27.02
CA HIS A 216 23.51 3.21 -27.75
C HIS A 216 23.68 4.46 -28.62
N PRO A 217 23.17 4.47 -29.89
CA PRO A 217 23.36 5.60 -30.83
C PRO A 217 22.93 6.97 -30.27
N LEU A 218 21.87 7.01 -29.44
CA LEU A 218 21.41 8.24 -28.81
C LEU A 218 22.35 8.73 -27.68
N ALA A 219 23.16 7.88 -27.10
CA ALA A 219 24.05 8.25 -25.99
C ALA A 219 25.19 9.18 -26.43
N SER A 220 25.56 9.18 -27.71
CA SER A 220 26.59 10.06 -28.26
C SER A 220 26.12 11.51 -28.47
N ARG A 221 24.83 11.78 -28.41
CA ARG A 221 24.28 13.13 -28.60
C ARG A 221 24.42 13.94 -27.33
N ALA A 222 25.00 15.15 -27.41
CA ALA A 222 25.20 16.03 -26.25
C ALA A 222 23.88 16.53 -25.61
N LYS A 223 22.81 16.62 -26.39
CA LYS A 223 21.47 17.01 -25.93
C LYS A 223 20.44 16.20 -26.70
N LEU A 224 19.50 15.63 -25.95
CA LEU A 224 18.34 14.92 -26.49
C LEU A 224 17.08 15.64 -26.05
N ARG A 225 16.12 15.73 -26.95
CA ARG A 225 14.74 16.14 -26.65
C ARG A 225 13.88 14.88 -26.55
N LEU A 226 12.79 14.96 -25.86
CA LEU A 226 11.82 13.87 -25.75
C LEU A 226 11.34 13.38 -27.12
N ALA A 227 11.19 14.31 -28.09
CA ALA A 227 10.84 13.99 -29.48
C ALA A 227 11.85 13.08 -30.20
N ASP A 228 13.11 13.14 -29.82
CA ASP A 228 14.17 12.29 -30.43
C ASP A 228 14.07 10.82 -29.98
N LEU A 229 13.23 10.53 -28.97
CA LEU A 229 13.02 9.20 -28.42
C LEU A 229 11.76 8.48 -28.92
N VAL A 230 10.87 9.20 -29.65
CA VAL A 230 9.56 8.66 -30.08
C VAL A 230 9.71 7.47 -31.03
N SER A 231 10.76 7.45 -31.85
CA SER A 231 11.03 6.34 -32.78
C SER A 231 11.71 5.13 -32.18
N ALA A 232 12.08 5.18 -30.90
CA ALA A 232 12.69 4.05 -30.19
C ALA A 232 11.59 3.10 -29.70
N THR A 233 11.93 1.83 -29.54
CA THR A 233 11.12 0.88 -28.77
C THR A 233 11.30 1.16 -27.28
N TRP A 234 10.24 1.19 -26.52
CA TRP A 234 10.24 1.50 -25.10
C TRP A 234 9.91 0.28 -24.25
N ILE A 235 10.62 0.13 -23.14
CA ILE A 235 10.13 -0.70 -22.03
C ILE A 235 9.49 0.23 -21.03
N LEU A 236 8.19 0.02 -20.78
CA LEU A 236 7.41 0.77 -19.81
C LEU A 236 6.71 -0.18 -18.82
N HIS A 237 6.35 0.34 -17.68
CA HIS A 237 5.54 -0.40 -16.71
C HIS A 237 4.17 -0.76 -17.31
N PRO A 238 3.49 -1.81 -16.78
CA PRO A 238 2.13 -2.18 -17.19
C PRO A 238 1.15 -1.03 -17.04
N LEU A 239 0.07 -1.07 -17.83
CA LEU A 239 -1.05 -0.15 -17.73
C LEU A 239 -1.57 -0.11 -16.28
N GLY A 240 -1.98 1.07 -15.82
CA GLY A 240 -2.45 1.26 -14.44
C GLY A 240 -1.36 1.69 -13.46
N SER A 241 -0.08 1.42 -13.73
CA SER A 241 1.00 1.87 -12.83
C SER A 241 1.13 3.40 -12.83
N PRO A 242 1.42 4.01 -11.67
CA PRO A 242 1.63 5.46 -11.58
C PRO A 242 2.73 5.97 -12.51
N MET A 243 3.82 5.23 -12.64
CA MET A 243 4.94 5.61 -13.52
C MET A 243 4.53 5.63 -15.00
N ARG A 244 3.78 4.60 -15.46
CA ARG A 244 3.28 4.56 -16.84
C ARG A 244 2.42 5.78 -17.16
N ARG A 245 1.47 6.12 -16.29
CA ARG A 245 0.61 7.30 -16.48
C ARG A 245 1.40 8.61 -16.58
N ARG A 246 2.47 8.76 -15.78
CA ARG A 246 3.31 9.97 -15.82
C ARG A 246 4.15 10.07 -17.10
N VAL A 247 4.67 8.94 -17.60
CA VAL A 247 5.39 8.92 -18.89
C VAL A 247 4.45 9.30 -20.04
N GLU A 248 3.28 8.68 -20.10
CA GLU A 248 2.27 8.97 -21.12
C GLU A 248 1.79 10.44 -21.05
N GLY A 249 1.55 10.95 -19.82
CA GLY A 249 1.21 12.35 -19.61
C GLY A 249 2.28 13.31 -20.14
N ALA A 250 3.56 13.06 -19.86
CA ALA A 250 4.67 13.88 -20.36
C ALA A 250 4.77 13.88 -21.90
N LEU A 251 4.50 12.73 -22.52
CA LEU A 251 4.45 12.62 -23.98
C LEU A 251 3.26 13.39 -24.56
N GLN A 252 2.09 13.33 -23.95
CA GLN A 252 0.90 14.08 -24.34
C GLN A 252 1.10 15.58 -24.22
N GLU A 253 1.65 16.05 -23.10
CA GLU A 253 1.99 17.47 -22.86
C GLU A 253 2.97 18.01 -23.91
N ALA A 254 3.94 17.16 -24.31
CA ALA A 254 4.88 17.47 -25.38
C ALA A 254 4.27 17.35 -26.79
N ARG A 255 2.99 17.01 -26.90
CA ARG A 255 2.27 16.75 -28.18
C ARG A 255 2.90 15.65 -29.02
N LEU A 256 3.48 14.66 -28.36
CA LEU A 256 4.11 13.48 -28.97
C LEU A 256 3.15 12.29 -28.83
N THR A 257 2.03 12.34 -29.54
CA THR A 257 0.94 11.34 -29.52
C THR A 257 1.16 10.18 -30.49
N ALA A 258 2.39 9.90 -30.88
CA ALA A 258 2.67 8.76 -31.75
C ALA A 258 2.38 7.43 -31.04
N ASP A 259 1.92 6.42 -31.78
CA ASP A 259 1.87 5.05 -31.32
C ASP A 259 3.30 4.60 -30.98
N LEU A 260 3.61 4.55 -29.70
CA LEU A 260 4.92 4.05 -29.23
C LEU A 260 4.98 2.53 -29.42
N ASP A 261 6.12 2.07 -29.88
CA ASP A 261 6.44 0.64 -29.82
C ASP A 261 6.86 0.29 -28.39
N ILE A 262 6.04 -0.54 -27.71
CA ILE A 262 6.14 -0.74 -26.25
C ILE A 262 6.22 -2.22 -25.90
N VAL A 263 7.19 -2.54 -25.04
CA VAL A 263 7.23 -3.77 -24.25
C VAL A 263 6.82 -3.46 -22.83
N GLU A 264 5.86 -4.21 -22.27
CA GLU A 264 5.35 -3.99 -20.93
C GLU A 264 5.99 -4.93 -19.91
N THR A 265 6.69 -4.36 -18.92
CA THR A 265 7.17 -5.11 -17.75
C THR A 265 7.47 -4.18 -16.56
N ALA A 266 7.27 -4.68 -15.34
CA ALA A 266 7.76 -4.05 -14.10
C ALA A 266 9.08 -4.68 -13.61
N SER A 267 9.59 -5.70 -14.29
CA SER A 267 10.81 -6.42 -13.90
C SER A 267 12.05 -5.67 -14.37
N ILE A 268 12.82 -5.11 -13.44
CA ILE A 268 14.09 -4.45 -13.76
C ILE A 268 15.11 -5.44 -14.35
N LEU A 269 15.08 -6.71 -13.94
CA LEU A 269 15.92 -7.75 -14.51
C LEU A 269 15.60 -7.98 -16.00
N ALA A 270 14.31 -8.11 -16.35
CA ALA A 270 13.90 -8.24 -17.75
C ALA A 270 14.25 -6.98 -18.55
N THR A 271 14.02 -5.79 -17.96
CA THR A 271 14.35 -4.50 -18.57
C THR A 271 15.85 -4.42 -18.91
N THR A 272 16.73 -4.71 -17.96
CA THR A 272 18.19 -4.62 -18.19
C THR A 272 18.69 -5.66 -19.18
N ALA A 273 18.19 -6.89 -19.12
CA ALA A 273 18.55 -7.93 -20.07
C ALA A 273 18.14 -7.60 -21.52
N MET A 274 16.94 -7.03 -21.71
CA MET A 274 16.48 -6.61 -23.04
C MET A 274 17.23 -5.38 -23.55
N ILE A 275 17.54 -4.42 -22.68
CA ILE A 275 18.34 -3.25 -23.00
C ILE A 275 19.76 -3.68 -23.45
N GLU A 276 20.39 -4.62 -22.75
CA GLU A 276 21.72 -5.12 -23.09
C GLU A 276 21.75 -5.73 -24.50
N ALA A 277 20.70 -6.42 -24.89
CA ALA A 277 20.61 -7.15 -26.17
C ALA A 277 20.10 -6.30 -27.36
N SER A 278 19.70 -5.02 -27.15
CA SER A 278 19.01 -4.24 -28.19
C SER A 278 19.13 -2.73 -28.00
N ASP A 279 18.56 -1.96 -28.94
CA ASP A 279 18.45 -0.50 -28.84
C ASP A 279 17.14 -0.02 -28.16
N ILE A 280 16.54 -0.89 -27.33
CA ILE A 280 15.37 -0.55 -26.55
C ILE A 280 15.78 0.42 -25.42
N ILE A 281 14.89 1.36 -25.11
CA ILE A 281 15.08 2.31 -24.01
C ILE A 281 14.04 2.09 -22.91
N SER A 282 14.33 2.53 -21.71
CA SER A 282 13.38 2.47 -20.59
C SER A 282 13.45 3.69 -19.69
N VAL A 283 12.37 3.96 -18.95
CA VAL A 283 12.34 4.98 -17.90
C VAL A 283 12.38 4.30 -16.54
N VAL A 284 13.34 4.71 -15.72
CA VAL A 284 13.52 4.19 -14.37
C VAL A 284 13.84 5.33 -13.38
N PRO A 285 13.65 5.10 -12.06
CA PRO A 285 14.13 6.03 -11.04
C PRO A 285 15.62 6.29 -11.14
N ASN A 286 16.04 7.51 -10.77
CA ASN A 286 17.45 7.91 -10.83
C ASN A 286 18.37 6.96 -10.06
N ASP A 287 17.98 6.53 -8.86
CA ASP A 287 18.82 5.66 -8.02
C ASP A 287 19.02 4.29 -8.66
N VAL A 288 18.00 3.76 -9.34
CA VAL A 288 18.09 2.54 -10.15
C VAL A 288 19.01 2.77 -11.35
N ALA A 289 18.81 3.87 -12.09
CA ALA A 289 19.64 4.21 -13.25
C ALA A 289 21.13 4.32 -12.85
N GLN A 290 21.43 5.04 -11.76
CA GLN A 290 22.78 5.20 -11.25
C GLN A 290 23.40 3.88 -10.77
N HIS A 291 22.60 3.04 -10.10
CA HIS A 291 23.07 1.71 -9.67
C HIS A 291 23.55 0.87 -10.86
N TYR A 292 22.72 0.71 -11.87
CA TYR A 292 23.05 -0.10 -13.04
C TYR A 292 24.14 0.54 -13.92
N ALA A 293 24.15 1.87 -14.03
CA ALA A 293 25.18 2.58 -14.79
C ALA A 293 26.57 2.46 -14.15
N ARG A 294 26.68 2.52 -12.82
CA ARG A 294 27.96 2.31 -12.09
C ARG A 294 28.56 0.92 -12.35
N HIS A 295 27.72 -0.08 -12.64
CA HIS A 295 28.15 -1.43 -12.97
C HIS A 295 28.35 -1.64 -14.48
N GLY A 296 28.22 -0.59 -15.30
CA GLY A 296 28.41 -0.66 -16.75
C GLY A 296 27.30 -1.42 -17.51
N LEU A 297 26.16 -1.70 -16.85
CA LEU A 297 25.06 -2.47 -17.46
C LEU A 297 24.14 -1.60 -18.31
N VAL A 298 24.05 -0.32 -18.01
CA VAL A 298 23.25 0.66 -18.77
C VAL A 298 24.00 1.99 -18.89
N THR A 299 23.55 2.84 -19.82
CA THR A 299 23.92 4.25 -19.90
C THR A 299 22.68 5.11 -19.69
N ILE A 300 22.87 6.25 -19.04
CA ILE A 300 21.80 7.24 -18.81
C ILE A 300 21.81 8.19 -20.00
N LEU A 301 20.70 8.29 -20.71
CA LEU A 301 20.59 9.21 -21.85
C LEU A 301 20.44 10.66 -21.35
N PRO A 302 21.10 11.65 -22.01
CA PRO A 302 21.10 13.06 -21.62
C PRO A 302 19.81 13.78 -22.04
N VAL A 303 18.66 13.26 -21.62
CA VAL A 303 17.33 13.81 -21.88
C VAL A 303 16.67 14.23 -20.58
N ALA A 304 16.09 15.42 -20.55
CA ALA A 304 15.26 15.87 -19.44
C ALA A 304 13.85 15.31 -19.64
N LEU A 305 13.38 14.56 -18.64
CA LEU A 305 11.99 14.12 -18.56
C LEU A 305 11.21 15.09 -17.66
N PRO A 306 10.17 15.76 -18.16
CA PRO A 306 9.31 16.61 -17.35
C PRO A 306 8.32 15.76 -16.55
N ILE A 307 8.83 14.78 -15.78
CA ILE A 307 8.03 13.88 -14.98
C ILE A 307 8.25 14.20 -13.52
N SER A 308 7.19 14.67 -12.86
CA SER A 308 7.13 14.79 -11.41
C SER A 308 6.36 13.59 -10.86
N MET A 309 7.00 12.84 -9.98
CA MET A 309 6.35 11.76 -9.24
C MET A 309 5.88 12.27 -7.88
N ALA A 310 4.73 11.77 -7.41
CA ALA A 310 4.30 12.00 -6.03
C ALA A 310 5.39 11.51 -5.05
N ASN A 311 5.45 12.13 -3.87
CA ASN A 311 6.45 11.79 -2.89
C ASN A 311 6.39 10.29 -2.55
N LEU A 312 7.55 9.68 -2.57
CA LEU A 312 7.77 8.35 -2.04
C LEU A 312 7.72 8.41 -0.52
N GLY A 313 7.25 7.38 0.14
CA GLY A 313 7.21 7.34 1.60
C GLY A 313 6.98 5.94 2.14
N ILE A 314 7.02 5.85 3.46
CA ILE A 314 6.65 4.65 4.21
C ILE A 314 5.14 4.66 4.38
N VAL A 315 4.48 3.63 3.87
CA VAL A 315 3.02 3.44 3.95
C VAL A 315 2.71 2.29 4.90
N THR A 316 1.82 2.54 5.85
CA THR A 316 1.33 1.55 6.82
C THR A 316 -0.18 1.63 6.95
N ARG A 317 -0.82 0.59 7.51
CA ARG A 317 -2.24 0.61 7.84
C ARG A 317 -2.49 1.40 9.13
N LYS A 318 -3.51 2.28 9.13
CA LYS A 318 -3.94 2.99 10.35
C LYS A 318 -4.66 2.06 11.34
N SER A 319 -5.37 1.07 10.82
CA SER A 319 -6.23 0.18 11.61
C SER A 319 -5.46 -0.84 12.45
N ARG A 320 -4.15 -1.00 12.24
CA ARG A 320 -3.33 -2.00 12.93
C ARG A 320 -2.06 -1.40 13.52
N ALA A 321 -1.86 -1.63 14.82
CA ALA A 321 -0.58 -1.32 15.45
C ALA A 321 0.51 -2.24 14.88
N PRO A 322 1.67 -1.70 14.43
CA PRO A 322 2.77 -2.52 13.94
C PRO A 322 3.31 -3.46 15.03
N SER A 323 3.69 -4.68 14.66
CA SER A 323 4.37 -5.61 15.58
C SER A 323 5.71 -5.04 16.05
N PRO A 324 6.29 -5.50 17.16
CA PRO A 324 7.60 -5.02 17.65
C PRO A 324 8.71 -5.13 16.60
N ALA A 325 8.70 -6.17 15.78
CA ALA A 325 9.66 -6.35 14.70
C ALA A 325 9.47 -5.30 13.58
N VAL A 326 8.22 -5.03 13.21
CA VAL A 326 7.88 -3.97 12.23
C VAL A 326 8.24 -2.60 12.78
N GLN A 327 7.91 -2.28 14.03
CA GLN A 327 8.30 -1.02 14.67
C GLN A 327 9.82 -0.80 14.66
N THR A 328 10.58 -1.87 14.92
CA THR A 328 12.03 -1.82 14.86
C THR A 328 12.51 -1.52 13.43
N LEU A 329 11.97 -2.20 12.40
CA LEU A 329 12.31 -1.90 11.01
C LEU A 329 11.97 -0.47 10.60
N LEU A 330 10.82 0.04 11.02
CA LEU A 330 10.42 1.43 10.72
C LEU A 330 11.44 2.45 11.23
N ARG A 331 12.09 2.20 12.38
CA ARG A 331 13.17 3.06 12.88
C ARG A 331 14.38 3.04 11.94
N TYR A 332 14.84 1.87 11.50
CA TYR A 332 15.95 1.76 10.54
C TYR A 332 15.67 2.50 9.24
N LEU A 333 14.44 2.40 8.71
CA LEU A 333 14.03 3.10 7.49
C LEU A 333 14.07 4.62 7.66
N LYS A 334 13.65 5.13 8.82
CA LYS A 334 13.64 6.57 9.12
C LYS A 334 15.04 7.12 9.38
N GLU A 335 15.87 6.39 10.11
CA GLU A 335 17.26 6.77 10.39
C GLU A 335 18.07 6.84 9.09
N ASP A 336 17.85 5.92 8.17
CA ASP A 336 18.55 5.86 6.89
C ASP A 336 18.11 6.98 5.93
N ASP A 337 16.81 7.36 5.92
CA ASP A 337 16.32 8.52 5.19
C ASP A 337 16.93 9.84 5.68
N GLN A 338 17.12 9.98 7.01
CA GLN A 338 17.79 11.14 7.60
C GLN A 338 19.29 11.19 7.32
N ALA A 339 19.94 10.04 7.16
CA ALA A 339 21.37 9.97 6.85
C ALA A 339 21.70 10.35 5.40
N ASP A 340 20.74 10.31 4.50
CA ASP A 340 20.87 10.73 3.09
C ASP A 340 20.74 12.27 2.90
N ARG A 341 20.66 13.02 4.01
CA ARG A 341 20.70 14.50 4.06
C ARG A 341 22.13 15.01 4.01
#